data_5ae998da30c36a1b9c8fab179db0cd79
#
_entry.id   5ae998da30c36a1b9c8fab179db0cd79
#
_cell.length_a   1.000
_cell.length_b   1.000
_cell.length_c   1.000
_cell.angle_alpha   90.00
_cell.angle_beta   90.00
_cell.angle_gamma   90.00
#
_symmetry.space_group_name_H-M   'P 1'
#
loop_
_entity.id
_entity.type
_entity.pdbx_description
1 polymer ?
#
loop_
_entity_poly.entity_id
_entity_poly.type
_entity_poly.pdbx_seq_one_letter_code
_entity_poly.pdbx_strand_id
1 'polypeptide(L)'
;LSTAAQALMPKPQTTMQPQTVTIREPVVPRDLVYGRTRKGGVIVFLHSSGPSNEHLDLVIVLATHRVKSIGAIYFEGEVALDADGTAQGRWAGKVLVEKKLGIANQTAFAGLQADLPDKWTEDHQLRGCAAIRLRLTYDQDAFPGGIPNITVDLEGKDDIWDPRTQSAGYSENPALCLADYMANPTWGIGARIGEPDGIDEMSLVEAANICDEAVPLTGGGSEPRYTCNGVITLSEAPKTIIEGMLSSFAGRCAFSAGSWRIHAGAWRAPDVALTSDHVREGGLTLATRVTMSSNFNGVRGQFVSPENDWQPDDF
;
A
#
# COMPACT_ATOMS: atom_id res chain seq x y z
N LEU A 1 28.98 -25.96 13.80
CA LEU A 1 28.45 -24.83 14.62
C LEU A 1 27.92 -23.66 13.78
N SER A 2 28.03 -23.69 12.43
CA SER A 2 27.62 -22.56 11.56
C SER A 2 26.18 -22.64 10.99
N THR A 3 25.56 -23.79 10.94
CA THR A 3 24.23 -23.98 10.34
C THR A 3 23.06 -23.69 11.27
N ALA A 4 23.25 -23.82 12.59
CA ALA A 4 22.21 -23.51 13.56
C ALA A 4 22.07 -22.01 13.87
N ALA A 5 23.12 -21.21 13.66
CA ALA A 5 23.08 -19.77 13.87
C ALA A 5 22.40 -19.01 12.71
N GLN A 6 22.39 -19.56 11.49
CA GLN A 6 21.69 -18.97 10.35
C GLN A 6 20.16 -19.16 10.39
N ALA A 7 19.68 -20.16 11.15
CA ALA A 7 18.24 -20.38 11.33
C ALA A 7 17.61 -19.41 12.35
N LEU A 8 18.41 -18.67 13.12
CA LEU A 8 17.98 -17.72 14.15
C LEU A 8 18.12 -16.25 13.70
N MET A 9 18.60 -15.99 12.50
CA MET A 9 18.52 -14.64 11.94
C MET A 9 17.10 -14.40 11.44
N PRO A 10 16.40 -13.35 11.94
CA PRO A 10 15.12 -12.98 11.37
C PRO A 10 15.37 -12.72 9.88
N LYS A 11 14.63 -13.43 9.01
CA LYS A 11 14.56 -13.08 7.59
C LYS A 11 14.14 -11.62 7.54
N PRO A 12 14.75 -10.77 6.69
CA PRO A 12 14.26 -9.43 6.50
C PRO A 12 12.81 -9.53 6.09
N GLN A 13 11.91 -9.14 6.98
CA GLN A 13 10.51 -9.01 6.65
C GLN A 13 10.42 -7.80 5.75
N THR A 14 10.02 -8.00 4.51
CA THR A 14 9.58 -6.94 3.62
C THR A 14 8.26 -6.42 4.18
N THR A 15 8.36 -5.59 5.20
CA THR A 15 7.21 -4.92 5.78
C THR A 15 6.83 -3.82 4.79
N MET A 16 5.58 -3.83 4.31
CA MET A 16 4.99 -2.68 3.65
C MET A 16 5.02 -1.53 4.65
N GLN A 17 6.09 -0.71 4.62
CA GLN A 17 6.19 0.44 5.50
C GLN A 17 5.65 1.67 4.80
N PRO A 18 4.78 2.45 5.43
CA PRO A 18 4.41 3.75 4.91
C PRO A 18 5.66 4.63 4.84
N GLN A 19 5.90 5.23 3.68
CA GLN A 19 6.97 6.20 3.54
C GLN A 19 6.54 7.49 4.23
N THR A 20 7.05 7.72 5.43
CA THR A 20 6.67 8.87 6.28
C THR A 20 7.48 10.13 6.00
N VAL A 21 8.30 10.15 4.95
CA VAL A 21 9.19 11.29 4.63
C VAL A 21 8.93 11.74 3.20
N THR A 22 8.90 13.06 3.01
CA THR A 22 8.90 13.68 1.67
C THR A 22 10.31 13.68 1.09
N ILE A 23 10.47 13.12 -0.11
CA ILE A 23 11.77 12.95 -0.75
C ILE A 23 11.94 13.98 -1.87
N ARG A 24 13.17 14.48 -2.05
CA ARG A 24 13.60 15.29 -3.19
C ARG A 24 14.79 14.64 -3.84
N GLU A 25 14.52 13.75 -4.80
CA GLU A 25 15.55 13.05 -5.57
C GLU A 25 15.19 13.07 -7.05
N PRO A 26 16.19 13.14 -7.96
CA PRO A 26 15.93 13.19 -9.41
C PRO A 26 15.42 11.87 -9.98
N VAL A 27 15.70 10.75 -9.31
CA VAL A 27 15.25 9.41 -9.72
C VAL A 27 14.80 8.66 -8.48
N VAL A 28 13.51 8.38 -8.41
CA VAL A 28 12.90 7.65 -7.29
C VAL A 28 12.10 6.48 -7.84
N PRO A 29 12.15 5.29 -7.21
CA PRO A 29 11.27 4.18 -7.54
C PRO A 29 9.80 4.60 -7.49
N ARG A 30 8.98 3.98 -8.32
CA ARG A 30 7.53 4.22 -8.31
C ARG A 30 6.89 3.52 -7.13
N ASP A 31 5.91 4.18 -6.53
CA ASP A 31 5.10 3.63 -5.45
C ASP A 31 3.70 3.25 -5.95
N LEU A 32 3.26 2.05 -5.55
CA LEU A 32 1.87 1.61 -5.62
C LEU A 32 1.28 1.66 -4.22
N VAL A 33 0.08 2.20 -4.11
CA VAL A 33 -0.64 2.30 -2.83
C VAL A 33 -1.88 1.44 -2.90
N TYR A 34 -1.99 0.46 -2.01
CA TYR A 34 -3.19 -0.36 -1.81
C TYR A 34 -3.82 -0.05 -0.45
N GLY A 35 -5.15 -0.05 -0.41
CA GLY A 35 -5.88 0.26 0.80
C GLY A 35 -5.63 1.68 1.30
N ARG A 36 -5.65 1.88 2.61
CA ARG A 36 -5.46 3.18 3.27
C ARG A 36 -4.08 3.28 3.87
N THR A 37 -3.45 4.45 3.74
CA THR A 37 -2.16 4.68 4.37
C THR A 37 -1.86 6.17 4.48
N ARG A 38 -0.99 6.54 5.43
CA ARG A 38 -0.37 7.86 5.48
C ARG A 38 1.05 7.76 4.92
N LYS A 39 1.35 8.55 3.92
CA LYS A 39 2.69 8.54 3.32
C LYS A 39 3.16 9.92 2.91
N GLY A 40 4.47 10.10 2.83
CA GLY A 40 5.11 11.19 2.11
C GLY A 40 5.07 10.96 0.60
N GLY A 41 5.54 11.95 -0.14
CA GLY A 41 5.64 11.89 -1.60
C GLY A 41 6.96 12.42 -2.10
N VAL A 42 7.08 12.49 -3.43
CA VAL A 42 8.27 12.99 -4.12
C VAL A 42 8.02 14.40 -4.60
N ILE A 43 8.85 15.35 -4.19
CA ILE A 43 8.81 16.73 -4.68
C ILE A 43 9.36 16.76 -6.11
N VAL A 44 8.47 17.00 -7.09
CA VAL A 44 8.82 17.09 -8.51
C VAL A 44 8.95 18.53 -9.00
N PHE A 45 8.43 19.50 -8.24
CA PHE A 45 8.53 20.91 -8.53
C PHE A 45 8.65 21.70 -7.23
N LEU A 46 9.54 22.69 -7.22
CA LEU A 46 9.78 23.61 -6.11
C LEU A 46 10.16 24.96 -6.70
N HIS A 47 9.40 26.02 -6.39
CA HIS A 47 9.71 27.36 -6.85
C HIS A 47 9.22 28.40 -5.85
N SER A 48 10.04 29.41 -5.59
CA SER A 48 9.63 30.58 -4.79
C SER A 48 9.10 31.68 -5.70
N SER A 49 8.08 32.40 -5.25
CA SER A 49 7.40 33.43 -6.00
C SER A 49 6.95 34.60 -5.08
N GLY A 50 6.43 35.65 -5.71
CA GLY A 50 6.04 36.89 -5.03
C GLY A 50 7.17 37.92 -4.98
N PRO A 51 6.86 39.20 -4.75
CA PRO A 51 7.83 40.30 -4.76
C PRO A 51 9.02 40.15 -3.80
N SER A 52 8.79 39.44 -2.70
CA SER A 52 9.81 39.19 -1.66
C SER A 52 10.10 37.69 -1.48
N ASN A 53 9.74 36.84 -2.47
CA ASN A 53 9.81 35.37 -2.41
C ASN A 53 9.00 34.81 -1.22
N GLU A 54 7.90 35.45 -0.86
CA GLU A 54 7.06 35.08 0.27
C GLU A 54 6.22 33.84 0.04
N HIS A 55 6.08 33.38 -1.21
CA HIS A 55 5.36 32.17 -1.57
C HIS A 55 6.31 31.08 -2.01
N LEU A 56 6.05 29.86 -1.55
CA LEU A 56 6.73 28.65 -2.00
C LEU A 56 5.71 27.70 -2.59
N ASP A 57 5.83 27.42 -3.87
CA ASP A 57 5.02 26.44 -4.59
C ASP A 57 5.76 25.11 -4.68
N LEU A 58 5.07 24.05 -4.25
CA LEU A 58 5.55 22.66 -4.27
C LEU A 58 4.57 21.81 -5.06
N VAL A 59 5.07 20.89 -5.87
CA VAL A 59 4.27 19.79 -6.40
C VAL A 59 4.86 18.48 -5.91
N ILE A 60 4.02 17.68 -5.26
CA ILE A 60 4.39 16.42 -4.63
C ILE A 60 3.59 15.30 -5.29
N VAL A 61 4.29 14.34 -5.89
CA VAL A 61 3.69 13.11 -6.42
C VAL A 61 3.57 12.09 -5.29
N LEU A 62 2.36 11.58 -5.07
CA LEU A 62 2.01 10.68 -3.98
C LEU A 62 1.97 9.21 -4.43
N ALA A 63 1.46 8.95 -5.64
CA ALA A 63 1.40 7.62 -6.22
C ALA A 63 1.49 7.70 -7.75
N THR A 64 1.98 6.65 -8.40
CA THR A 64 2.13 6.58 -9.87
C THR A 64 0.97 5.83 -10.52
N HIS A 65 -0.20 5.94 -9.95
CA HIS A 65 -1.48 5.42 -10.42
C HIS A 65 -2.61 6.32 -9.92
N ARG A 66 -3.80 6.05 -10.40
CA ARG A 66 -5.03 6.68 -9.90
C ARG A 66 -5.31 6.19 -8.48
N VAL A 67 -5.71 7.11 -7.59
CA VAL A 67 -6.13 6.83 -6.22
C VAL A 67 -7.61 7.20 -6.03
N LYS A 68 -8.26 6.57 -5.05
CA LYS A 68 -9.65 6.83 -4.72
C LYS A 68 -9.82 8.23 -4.10
N SER A 69 -8.97 8.57 -3.12
CA SER A 69 -9.04 9.87 -2.46
C SER A 69 -7.68 10.31 -1.91
N ILE A 70 -7.56 11.64 -1.75
CA ILE A 70 -6.46 12.30 -1.03
C ILE A 70 -7.09 13.01 0.16
N GLY A 71 -6.83 12.48 1.35
CA GLY A 71 -7.41 12.93 2.61
C GLY A 71 -6.74 14.14 3.23
N ALA A 72 -6.55 14.08 4.56
CA ALA A 72 -5.87 15.13 5.33
C ALA A 72 -4.38 15.19 5.00
N ILE A 73 -3.81 16.38 5.16
CA ILE A 73 -2.39 16.66 4.94
C ILE A 73 -1.77 17.08 6.28
N TYR A 74 -0.65 16.46 6.59
CA TYR A 74 0.05 16.66 7.86
C TYR A 74 1.39 17.33 7.62
N PHE A 75 1.71 18.28 8.50
CA PHE A 75 3.02 18.90 8.58
C PHE A 75 3.65 18.54 9.93
N GLU A 76 4.84 17.93 9.89
CA GLU A 76 5.54 17.43 11.09
C GLU A 76 4.66 16.52 11.98
N GLY A 77 3.71 15.77 11.36
CA GLY A 77 2.78 14.88 12.06
C GLY A 77 1.50 15.56 12.58
N GLU A 78 1.38 16.87 12.54
CA GLU A 78 0.17 17.60 12.92
C GLU A 78 -0.74 17.83 11.70
N VAL A 79 -2.07 17.74 11.88
CA VAL A 79 -3.03 18.03 10.80
C VAL A 79 -2.90 19.50 10.40
N ALA A 80 -2.36 19.73 9.20
CA ALA A 80 -2.23 21.06 8.63
C ALA A 80 -3.42 21.45 7.75
N LEU A 81 -3.95 20.48 6.97
CA LEU A 81 -5.16 20.69 6.18
C LEU A 81 -6.08 19.48 6.34
N ASP A 82 -7.38 19.75 6.47
CA ASP A 82 -8.40 18.71 6.48
C ASP A 82 -8.55 18.01 5.10
N ALA A 83 -9.37 16.98 5.07
CA ALA A 83 -9.63 16.23 3.84
C ALA A 83 -10.25 17.10 2.72
N ASP A 84 -10.97 18.15 3.05
CA ASP A 84 -11.52 19.12 2.11
C ASP A 84 -10.50 20.18 1.63
N GLY A 85 -9.31 20.23 2.23
CA GLY A 85 -8.24 21.15 1.91
C GLY A 85 -8.25 22.44 2.73
N THR A 86 -9.06 22.53 3.78
CA THR A 86 -9.10 23.68 4.68
C THR A 86 -7.90 23.65 5.62
N ALA A 87 -7.07 24.72 5.60
CA ALA A 87 -5.91 24.84 6.47
C ALA A 87 -6.30 25.13 7.91
N GLN A 88 -5.66 24.44 8.87
CA GLN A 88 -5.98 24.45 10.29
C GLN A 88 -4.95 25.22 11.13
N GLY A 89 -5.38 25.72 12.30
CA GLY A 89 -4.52 26.29 13.32
C GLY A 89 -3.57 27.38 12.81
N ARG A 90 -2.27 27.21 13.06
CA ARG A 90 -1.23 28.18 12.66
C ARG A 90 -1.05 28.32 11.15
N TRP A 91 -1.56 27.39 10.37
CA TRP A 91 -1.47 27.38 8.91
C TRP A 91 -2.67 28.01 8.20
N ALA A 92 -3.73 28.36 8.94
CA ALA A 92 -4.93 28.97 8.40
C ALA A 92 -4.61 30.24 7.60
N GLY A 93 -5.07 30.30 6.34
CA GLY A 93 -4.81 31.40 5.42
C GLY A 93 -3.36 31.46 4.86
N LYS A 94 -2.48 30.53 5.23
CA LYS A 94 -1.07 30.51 4.80
C LYS A 94 -0.73 29.36 3.89
N VAL A 95 -1.64 28.39 3.73
CA VAL A 95 -1.47 27.20 2.87
C VAL A 95 -2.66 27.09 1.94
N LEU A 96 -2.38 26.90 0.65
CA LEU A 96 -3.35 26.53 -0.35
C LEU A 96 -2.99 25.17 -0.93
N VAL A 97 -4.00 24.35 -1.23
CA VAL A 97 -3.82 23.01 -1.83
C VAL A 97 -4.69 22.84 -3.06
N GLU A 98 -4.11 22.19 -4.06
CA GLU A 98 -4.85 21.57 -5.17
C GLU A 98 -4.53 20.07 -5.20
N LYS A 99 -5.54 19.23 -5.40
CA LYS A 99 -5.41 17.76 -5.39
C LYS A 99 -5.72 17.20 -6.78
N LYS A 100 -4.92 16.23 -7.22
CA LYS A 100 -5.08 15.50 -8.47
C LYS A 100 -5.02 14.00 -8.20
N LEU A 101 -6.05 13.27 -8.59
CA LEU A 101 -6.20 11.84 -8.24
C LEU A 101 -5.44 10.89 -9.16
N GLY A 102 -4.76 11.35 -10.20
CA GLY A 102 -4.04 10.49 -11.12
C GLY A 102 -4.89 9.91 -12.26
N ILE A 103 -5.95 10.59 -12.68
CA ILE A 103 -6.77 10.13 -13.80
C ILE A 103 -6.05 10.28 -15.14
N ALA A 104 -6.41 9.45 -16.13
CA ALA A 104 -5.73 9.41 -17.44
C ALA A 104 -5.83 10.71 -18.24
N ASN A 105 -6.93 11.46 -18.10
CA ASN A 105 -7.17 12.73 -18.77
C ASN A 105 -6.99 13.95 -17.85
N GLN A 106 -6.13 13.82 -16.85
CA GLN A 106 -5.82 14.86 -15.87
C GLN A 106 -5.24 16.11 -16.56
N THR A 107 -5.66 17.28 -16.09
CA THR A 107 -5.13 18.59 -16.54
C THR A 107 -4.03 19.07 -15.60
N ALA A 108 -3.27 20.08 -16.02
CA ALA A 108 -2.31 20.76 -15.15
C ALA A 108 -3.00 21.40 -13.91
N PHE A 109 -2.23 21.69 -12.87
CA PHE A 109 -2.71 22.44 -11.70
C PHE A 109 -3.04 23.88 -12.12
N ALA A 110 -4.32 24.23 -12.11
CA ALA A 110 -4.80 25.51 -12.64
C ALA A 110 -4.26 26.72 -11.86
N GLY A 111 -4.24 26.63 -10.53
CA GLY A 111 -3.68 27.69 -9.69
C GLY A 111 -2.17 27.85 -9.89
N LEU A 112 -1.41 26.75 -10.04
CA LEU A 112 0.03 26.84 -10.31
C LEU A 112 0.31 27.45 -11.67
N GLN A 113 -0.50 27.10 -12.68
CA GLN A 113 -0.39 27.66 -14.04
C GLN A 113 -0.70 29.18 -14.04
N ALA A 114 -1.71 29.60 -13.26
CA ALA A 114 -2.04 31.03 -13.13
C ALA A 114 -0.94 31.81 -12.40
N ASP A 115 -0.34 31.22 -11.37
CA ASP A 115 0.67 31.84 -10.53
C ASP A 115 2.07 31.88 -11.17
N LEU A 116 2.41 30.84 -11.95
CA LEU A 116 3.73 30.64 -12.55
C LEU A 116 3.62 30.14 -14.03
N PRO A 117 3.01 30.94 -14.92
CA PRO A 117 2.71 30.52 -16.30
C PRO A 117 3.96 30.17 -17.12
N ASP A 118 5.10 30.81 -16.82
CA ASP A 118 6.38 30.56 -17.49
C ASP A 118 7.10 29.29 -17.00
N LYS A 119 6.66 28.73 -15.86
CA LYS A 119 7.29 27.57 -15.21
C LYS A 119 6.43 26.34 -15.24
N TRP A 120 5.11 26.50 -15.19
CA TRP A 120 4.14 25.42 -15.17
C TRP A 120 3.08 25.67 -16.25
N THR A 121 3.19 24.95 -17.36
CA THR A 121 2.30 25.09 -18.51
C THR A 121 1.19 24.04 -18.51
N GLU A 122 0.30 24.09 -19.50
CA GLU A 122 -0.75 23.09 -19.70
C GLU A 122 -0.22 21.67 -19.99
N ASP A 123 1.06 21.55 -20.40
CA ASP A 123 1.70 20.26 -20.67
C ASP A 123 2.11 19.51 -19.39
N HIS A 124 2.21 20.21 -18.25
CA HIS A 124 2.59 19.64 -16.97
C HIS A 124 1.41 18.96 -16.26
N GLN A 125 0.86 17.92 -16.88
CA GLN A 125 -0.42 17.31 -16.47
C GLN A 125 -0.30 16.21 -15.42
N LEU A 126 0.87 15.60 -15.24
CA LEU A 126 1.10 14.45 -14.34
C LEU A 126 0.07 13.32 -14.52
N ARG A 127 -0.32 13.02 -15.76
CA ARG A 127 -1.32 11.99 -16.08
C ARG A 127 -0.93 10.65 -15.50
N GLY A 128 -1.90 9.98 -14.87
CA GLY A 128 -1.66 8.69 -14.22
C GLY A 128 -0.89 8.79 -12.91
N CYS A 129 -0.62 10.01 -12.39
CA CYS A 129 0.02 10.20 -11.10
C CYS A 129 -0.89 10.99 -10.16
N ALA A 130 -1.16 10.43 -8.98
CA ALA A 130 -1.80 11.18 -7.91
C ALA A 130 -0.81 12.18 -7.32
N ALA A 131 -1.20 13.45 -7.24
CA ALA A 131 -0.32 14.51 -6.82
C ALA A 131 -1.08 15.63 -6.09
N ILE A 132 -0.35 16.37 -5.28
CA ILE A 132 -0.83 17.63 -4.69
C ILE A 132 0.09 18.77 -5.10
N ARG A 133 -0.51 19.95 -5.28
CA ARG A 133 0.20 21.23 -5.26
C ARG A 133 -0.06 21.86 -3.90
N LEU A 134 0.99 22.37 -3.27
CA LEU A 134 0.91 23.19 -2.08
C LEU A 134 1.54 24.54 -2.37
N ARG A 135 0.88 25.63 -1.98
CA ARG A 135 1.47 26.96 -1.88
C ARG A 135 1.58 27.33 -0.41
N LEU A 136 2.80 27.49 0.06
CA LEU A 136 3.11 27.93 1.41
C LEU A 136 3.44 29.42 1.38
N THR A 137 2.74 30.22 2.19
CA THR A 137 3.07 31.63 2.37
C THR A 137 3.97 31.75 3.59
N TYR A 138 5.14 32.39 3.42
CA TYR A 138 6.13 32.53 4.49
C TYR A 138 5.54 33.17 5.74
N ASP A 139 5.73 32.49 6.84
CA ASP A 139 5.37 32.97 8.18
C ASP A 139 6.23 32.19 9.19
N GLN A 140 6.92 32.94 10.06
CA GLN A 140 7.90 32.35 10.97
C GLN A 140 7.26 31.46 12.04
N ASP A 141 6.03 31.77 12.45
CA ASP A 141 5.31 30.98 13.46
C ASP A 141 4.70 29.69 12.85
N ALA A 142 4.28 29.77 11.58
CA ALA A 142 3.73 28.62 10.87
C ALA A 142 4.82 27.66 10.38
N PHE A 143 5.99 28.17 9.97
CA PHE A 143 7.09 27.42 9.37
C PHE A 143 8.45 27.74 10.01
N PRO A 144 8.64 27.48 11.31
CA PRO A 144 9.87 27.86 12.03
C PRO A 144 11.11 27.11 11.51
N GLY A 145 10.94 25.92 10.97
CA GLY A 145 12.00 25.07 10.42
C GLY A 145 12.16 25.11 8.89
N GLY A 146 11.42 26.00 8.21
CA GLY A 146 11.38 26.04 6.74
C GLY A 146 10.35 25.09 6.16
N ILE A 147 10.70 24.30 5.11
CA ILE A 147 9.78 23.35 4.48
C ILE A 147 9.53 22.19 5.44
N PRO A 148 8.27 21.97 5.89
CA PRO A 148 7.96 20.88 6.81
C PRO A 148 8.06 19.51 6.13
N ASN A 149 8.18 18.45 6.94
CA ASN A 149 7.92 17.10 6.46
C ASN A 149 6.42 16.94 6.20
N ILE A 150 6.06 16.63 4.94
CA ILE A 150 4.67 16.59 4.46
C ILE A 150 4.24 15.14 4.27
N THR A 151 3.21 14.73 5.00
CA THR A 151 2.57 13.42 4.79
C THR A 151 1.10 13.59 4.51
N VAL A 152 0.51 12.62 3.84
CA VAL A 152 -0.86 12.71 3.33
C VAL A 152 -1.57 11.38 3.55
N ASP A 153 -2.79 11.44 4.05
CA ASP A 153 -3.67 10.27 4.10
C ASP A 153 -4.19 9.96 2.70
N LEU A 154 -4.05 8.70 2.28
CA LEU A 154 -4.48 8.23 0.98
C LEU A 154 -5.40 7.02 1.10
N GLU A 155 -6.45 7.01 0.31
CA GLU A 155 -7.11 5.78 -0.13
C GLU A 155 -6.55 5.44 -1.51
N GLY A 156 -5.85 4.31 -1.59
CA GLY A 156 -5.02 3.92 -2.72
C GLY A 156 -5.78 3.59 -4.01
N LYS A 157 -5.30 2.60 -4.72
CA LYS A 157 -5.78 2.21 -6.05
C LYS A 157 -7.29 1.94 -6.08
N ASP A 158 -8.01 2.52 -7.05
CA ASP A 158 -9.47 2.46 -7.16
C ASP A 158 -9.97 1.79 -8.45
N ASP A 159 -9.10 1.07 -9.13
CA ASP A 159 -9.39 0.31 -10.33
C ASP A 159 -9.02 -1.19 -10.18
N ILE A 160 -9.09 -1.70 -8.96
CA ILE A 160 -8.87 -3.12 -8.64
C ILE A 160 -10.08 -3.92 -9.09
N TRP A 161 -9.87 -4.91 -9.96
CA TRP A 161 -10.94 -5.77 -10.47
C TRP A 161 -11.39 -6.80 -9.43
N ASP A 162 -12.69 -6.86 -9.17
CA ASP A 162 -13.31 -7.90 -8.35
C ASP A 162 -14.17 -8.83 -9.23
N PRO A 163 -13.77 -10.09 -9.43
CA PRO A 163 -14.53 -11.04 -10.26
C PRO A 163 -15.89 -11.40 -9.66
N ARG A 164 -16.11 -11.22 -8.35
CA ARG A 164 -17.37 -11.49 -7.67
C ARG A 164 -18.47 -10.51 -8.07
N THR A 165 -18.09 -9.24 -8.27
CA THR A 165 -19.01 -8.15 -8.65
C THR A 165 -18.89 -7.78 -10.12
N GLN A 166 -17.88 -8.32 -10.84
CA GLN A 166 -17.55 -7.98 -12.22
C GLN A 166 -17.35 -6.46 -12.40
N SER A 167 -16.74 -5.83 -11.45
CA SER A 167 -16.48 -4.40 -11.47
C SER A 167 -15.11 -4.05 -10.92
N ALA A 168 -14.57 -2.91 -11.33
CA ALA A 168 -13.34 -2.37 -10.78
C ALA A 168 -13.63 -1.27 -9.78
N GLY A 169 -12.90 -1.24 -8.67
CA GLY A 169 -13.07 -0.24 -7.63
C GLY A 169 -11.96 -0.26 -6.60
N TYR A 170 -12.12 0.57 -5.60
CA TYR A 170 -11.25 0.55 -4.42
C TYR A 170 -11.47 -0.73 -3.60
N SER A 171 -10.38 -1.33 -3.16
CA SER A 171 -10.44 -2.52 -2.29
C SER A 171 -9.28 -2.54 -1.31
N GLU A 172 -9.59 -2.96 -0.07
CA GLU A 172 -8.61 -3.31 0.95
C GLU A 172 -8.43 -4.84 1.06
N ASN A 173 -9.12 -5.60 0.21
CA ASN A 173 -9.04 -7.06 0.21
C ASN A 173 -7.67 -7.52 -0.33
N PRO A 174 -6.84 -8.21 0.49
CA PRO A 174 -5.47 -8.52 0.11
C PRO A 174 -5.36 -9.52 -1.04
N ALA A 175 -6.34 -10.42 -1.21
CA ALA A 175 -6.34 -11.35 -2.34
C ALA A 175 -6.58 -10.63 -3.67
N LEU A 176 -7.49 -9.63 -3.68
CA LEU A 176 -7.75 -8.80 -4.86
C LEU A 176 -6.59 -7.85 -5.16
N CYS A 177 -5.99 -7.24 -4.14
CA CYS A 177 -4.80 -6.40 -4.29
C CYS A 177 -3.62 -7.19 -4.87
N LEU A 178 -3.40 -8.42 -4.39
CA LEU A 178 -2.37 -9.31 -4.92
C LEU A 178 -2.65 -9.68 -6.38
N ALA A 179 -3.89 -10.02 -6.72
CA ALA A 179 -4.28 -10.36 -8.09
C ALA A 179 -4.08 -9.17 -9.05
N ASP A 180 -4.44 -7.95 -8.62
CA ASP A 180 -4.19 -6.72 -9.39
C ASP A 180 -2.69 -6.49 -9.65
N TYR A 181 -1.84 -6.67 -8.61
CA TYR A 181 -0.39 -6.60 -8.77
C TYR A 181 0.12 -7.64 -9.75
N MET A 182 -0.25 -8.93 -9.57
CA MET A 182 0.22 -10.02 -10.41
C MET A 182 -0.25 -9.89 -11.87
N ALA A 183 -1.47 -9.38 -12.10
CA ALA A 183 -2.02 -9.20 -13.44
C ALA A 183 -1.35 -8.08 -14.23
N ASN A 184 -0.69 -7.13 -13.57
CA ASN A 184 -0.06 -6.00 -14.25
C ASN A 184 1.15 -6.45 -15.09
N PRO A 185 1.18 -6.16 -16.42
CA PRO A 185 2.27 -6.58 -17.29
C PRO A 185 3.54 -5.73 -17.17
N THR A 186 3.45 -4.56 -16.52
CA THR A 186 4.57 -3.60 -16.47
C THR A 186 5.40 -3.78 -15.20
N TRP A 187 4.76 -3.95 -14.06
CA TRP A 187 5.43 -4.07 -12.75
C TRP A 187 5.10 -5.35 -11.99
N GLY A 188 4.09 -6.10 -12.42
CA GLY A 188 3.77 -7.43 -11.92
C GLY A 188 4.39 -8.52 -12.77
N ILE A 189 3.70 -9.64 -12.86
CA ILE A 189 4.14 -10.81 -13.66
C ILE A 189 3.27 -11.04 -14.90
N GLY A 190 2.26 -10.19 -15.14
CA GLY A 190 1.36 -10.29 -16.31
C GLY A 190 0.35 -11.44 -16.22
N ALA A 191 0.16 -12.04 -15.04
CA ALA A 191 -0.76 -13.17 -14.83
C ALA A 191 -2.20 -12.68 -14.72
N ARG A 192 -2.93 -12.61 -15.84
CA ARG A 192 -4.30 -12.10 -15.87
C ARG A 192 -5.30 -13.10 -15.27
N ILE A 193 -6.37 -12.57 -14.69
CA ILE A 193 -7.43 -13.39 -14.06
C ILE A 193 -8.22 -14.13 -15.14
N GLY A 194 -8.41 -15.45 -14.97
CA GLY A 194 -9.20 -16.29 -15.87
C GLY A 194 -8.55 -16.64 -17.21
N GLU A 195 -7.32 -16.17 -17.49
CA GLU A 195 -6.59 -16.49 -18.72
C GLU A 195 -5.65 -17.70 -18.51
N PRO A 196 -5.24 -18.39 -19.59
CA PRO A 196 -4.19 -19.41 -19.54
C PRO A 196 -2.90 -18.82 -18.95
N ASP A 197 -2.21 -19.59 -18.11
CA ASP A 197 -1.03 -19.19 -17.35
C ASP A 197 -1.27 -17.99 -16.42
N GLY A 198 -2.52 -17.55 -16.30
CA GLY A 198 -2.96 -16.48 -15.42
C GLY A 198 -3.41 -16.94 -14.04
N ILE A 199 -4.20 -16.11 -13.37
CA ILE A 199 -4.75 -16.39 -12.03
C ILE A 199 -6.04 -17.19 -12.16
N ASP A 200 -6.14 -18.30 -11.43
CA ASP A 200 -7.37 -19.10 -11.33
C ASP A 200 -8.45 -18.29 -10.61
N GLU A 201 -9.53 -17.97 -11.33
CA GLU A 201 -10.60 -17.10 -10.84
C GLU A 201 -11.34 -17.71 -9.65
N MET A 202 -11.55 -19.03 -9.64
CA MET A 202 -12.26 -19.70 -8.54
C MET A 202 -11.45 -19.60 -7.22
N SER A 203 -10.16 -19.86 -7.27
CA SER A 203 -9.29 -19.76 -6.09
C SER A 203 -9.19 -18.32 -5.60
N LEU A 204 -9.17 -17.34 -6.52
CA LEU A 204 -9.17 -15.92 -6.16
C LEU A 204 -10.47 -15.51 -5.45
N VAL A 205 -11.63 -15.90 -6.02
CA VAL A 205 -12.95 -15.64 -5.42
C VAL A 205 -13.05 -16.23 -4.01
N GLU A 206 -12.58 -17.47 -3.84
CA GLU A 206 -12.57 -18.14 -2.54
C GLU A 206 -11.66 -17.41 -1.54
N ALA A 207 -10.45 -17.07 -1.95
CA ALA A 207 -9.50 -16.33 -1.12
C ALA A 207 -10.06 -14.94 -0.73
N ALA A 208 -10.68 -14.23 -1.68
CA ALA A 208 -11.28 -12.93 -1.43
C ALA A 208 -12.45 -13.02 -0.44
N ASN A 209 -13.31 -14.05 -0.55
CA ASN A 209 -14.40 -14.27 0.39
C ASN A 209 -13.89 -14.54 1.82
N ILE A 210 -12.81 -15.34 1.96
CA ILE A 210 -12.18 -15.59 3.26
C ILE A 210 -11.60 -14.29 3.84
N CYS A 211 -10.98 -13.45 3.01
CA CYS A 211 -10.42 -12.18 3.48
C CYS A 211 -11.51 -11.23 4.00
N ASP A 212 -12.68 -11.19 3.34
CA ASP A 212 -13.80 -10.33 3.73
C ASP A 212 -14.69 -10.94 4.84
N GLU A 213 -14.38 -12.15 5.32
CA GLU A 213 -15.14 -12.76 6.39
C GLU A 213 -15.12 -11.89 7.66
N ALA A 214 -16.31 -11.57 8.16
CA ALA A 214 -16.44 -10.69 9.32
C ALA A 214 -15.95 -11.40 10.59
N VAL A 215 -14.95 -10.83 11.25
CA VAL A 215 -14.41 -11.29 12.54
C VAL A 215 -14.92 -10.37 13.65
N PRO A 216 -15.56 -10.92 14.69
CA PRO A 216 -16.08 -10.11 15.78
C PRO A 216 -14.95 -9.52 16.63
N LEU A 217 -15.08 -8.25 17.00
CA LEU A 217 -14.17 -7.55 17.88
C LEU A 217 -14.57 -7.70 19.35
N THR A 218 -13.59 -7.74 20.26
CA THR A 218 -13.82 -7.86 21.71
C THR A 218 -14.65 -6.73 22.26
N GLY A 219 -14.56 -5.52 21.68
CA GLY A 219 -15.33 -4.34 22.07
C GLY A 219 -16.70 -4.21 21.41
N GLY A 220 -17.13 -5.20 20.60
CA GLY A 220 -18.33 -5.15 19.75
C GLY A 220 -18.03 -4.65 18.35
N GLY A 221 -18.91 -4.99 17.40
CA GLY A 221 -18.68 -4.77 15.97
C GLY A 221 -17.90 -5.92 15.32
N SER A 222 -17.53 -5.73 14.07
CA SER A 222 -16.73 -6.69 13.32
C SER A 222 -15.85 -5.98 12.30
N GLU A 223 -14.77 -6.63 11.91
CA GLU A 223 -13.86 -6.19 10.85
C GLU A 223 -13.64 -7.32 9.84
N PRO A 224 -13.17 -7.03 8.61
CA PRO A 224 -12.72 -8.07 7.70
C PRO A 224 -11.58 -8.88 8.32
N ARG A 225 -11.56 -10.20 8.07
CA ARG A 225 -10.51 -11.08 8.59
C ARG A 225 -9.10 -10.61 8.21
N TYR A 226 -8.94 -10.12 7.00
CA TYR A 226 -7.67 -9.61 6.50
C TYR A 226 -7.86 -8.35 5.65
N THR A 227 -6.98 -7.38 5.82
CA THR A 227 -6.91 -6.17 5.00
C THR A 227 -5.50 -5.95 4.47
N CYS A 228 -5.40 -5.26 3.32
CA CYS A 228 -4.14 -4.87 2.71
C CYS A 228 -4.07 -3.34 2.66
N ASN A 229 -3.26 -2.77 3.52
CA ASN A 229 -3.07 -1.33 3.66
C ASN A 229 -1.59 -1.00 3.64
N GLY A 230 -1.12 -0.27 2.63
CA GLY A 230 0.28 0.09 2.57
C GLY A 230 0.80 0.51 1.21
N VAL A 231 2.12 0.69 1.15
CA VAL A 231 2.86 1.14 -0.02
C VAL A 231 3.79 0.04 -0.50
N ILE A 232 3.78 -0.23 -1.80
CA ILE A 232 4.72 -1.11 -2.47
C ILE A 232 5.64 -0.24 -3.31
N THR A 233 6.93 -0.26 -3.00
CA THR A 233 7.95 0.41 -3.80
C THR A 233 8.47 -0.54 -4.88
N LEU A 234 8.38 -0.14 -6.15
CA LEU A 234 8.73 -0.97 -7.31
C LEU A 234 10.24 -1.11 -7.57
N SER A 235 11.06 -1.00 -6.53
CA SER A 235 12.51 -1.29 -6.57
C SER A 235 12.83 -2.74 -6.26
N GLU A 236 11.88 -3.48 -5.71
CA GLU A 236 12.06 -4.86 -5.30
C GLU A 236 11.68 -5.85 -6.40
N ALA A 237 12.22 -7.08 -6.32
CA ALA A 237 11.86 -8.14 -7.24
C ALA A 237 10.37 -8.53 -7.05
N PRO A 238 9.63 -8.82 -8.15
CA PRO A 238 8.22 -9.20 -8.06
C PRO A 238 7.93 -10.35 -7.08
N LYS A 239 8.84 -11.30 -6.97
CA LYS A 239 8.74 -12.40 -5.99
C LYS A 239 8.66 -11.89 -4.55
N THR A 240 9.53 -10.96 -4.19
CA THR A 240 9.59 -10.38 -2.83
C THR A 240 8.31 -9.62 -2.51
N ILE A 241 7.81 -8.85 -3.48
CA ILE A 241 6.55 -8.12 -3.36
C ILE A 241 5.37 -9.10 -3.16
N ILE A 242 5.27 -10.14 -3.99
CA ILE A 242 4.23 -11.18 -3.87
C ILE A 242 4.29 -11.86 -2.49
N GLU A 243 5.49 -12.25 -2.03
CA GLU A 243 5.68 -12.85 -0.71
C GLU A 243 5.26 -11.91 0.43
N GLY A 244 5.60 -10.61 0.30
CA GLY A 244 5.15 -9.57 1.23
C GLY A 244 3.63 -9.42 1.26
N MET A 245 2.98 -9.35 0.10
CA MET A 245 1.53 -9.26 0.01
C MET A 245 0.84 -10.53 0.55
N LEU A 246 1.37 -11.72 0.27
CA LEU A 246 0.86 -12.97 0.81
C LEU A 246 0.90 -13.01 2.35
N SER A 247 1.90 -12.38 2.95
CA SER A 247 2.01 -12.33 4.41
C SER A 247 0.85 -11.58 5.08
N SER A 248 0.24 -10.59 4.41
CA SER A 248 -0.86 -9.78 4.97
C SER A 248 -2.15 -10.58 5.24
N PHE A 249 -2.31 -11.74 4.60
CA PHE A 249 -3.48 -12.61 4.80
C PHE A 249 -3.12 -14.08 5.06
N ALA A 250 -1.89 -14.32 5.57
CA ALA A 250 -1.32 -15.64 5.77
C ALA A 250 -1.47 -16.55 4.53
N GLY A 251 -1.44 -15.91 3.35
CA GLY A 251 -1.78 -16.53 2.08
C GLY A 251 -0.67 -17.39 1.50
N ARG A 252 -1.05 -18.19 0.51
CA ARG A 252 -0.14 -18.98 -0.32
C ARG A 252 -0.52 -18.83 -1.77
N CYS A 253 0.49 -18.80 -2.63
CA CYS A 253 0.30 -18.77 -4.06
C CYS A 253 1.18 -19.86 -4.70
N ALA A 254 0.59 -20.65 -5.59
CA ALA A 254 1.30 -21.72 -6.29
C ALA A 254 0.83 -21.80 -7.74
N PHE A 255 1.77 -22.03 -8.67
CA PHE A 255 1.45 -22.35 -10.05
C PHE A 255 1.14 -23.86 -10.15
N SER A 256 -0.09 -24.21 -10.53
CA SER A 256 -0.56 -25.57 -10.60
C SER A 256 -1.63 -25.72 -11.68
N ALA A 257 -1.54 -26.80 -12.47
CA ALA A 257 -2.47 -27.09 -13.55
C ALA A 257 -2.65 -25.94 -14.58
N GLY A 258 -1.55 -25.20 -14.88
CA GLY A 258 -1.55 -24.14 -15.87
C GLY A 258 -2.11 -22.79 -15.37
N SER A 259 -2.24 -22.60 -14.05
CA SER A 259 -2.69 -21.33 -13.48
C SER A 259 -2.10 -21.07 -12.10
N TRP A 260 -2.06 -19.78 -11.71
CA TRP A 260 -1.71 -19.35 -10.37
C TRP A 260 -2.90 -19.48 -9.44
N ARG A 261 -2.77 -20.26 -8.39
CA ARG A 261 -3.80 -20.45 -7.37
C ARG A 261 -3.45 -19.69 -6.11
N ILE A 262 -4.36 -18.83 -5.68
CA ILE A 262 -4.22 -18.00 -4.47
C ILE A 262 -5.11 -18.60 -3.38
N HIS A 263 -4.54 -18.81 -2.20
CA HIS A 263 -5.25 -19.33 -1.03
C HIS A 263 -5.03 -18.40 0.15
N ALA A 264 -6.10 -18.01 0.84
CA ALA A 264 -6.03 -17.26 2.09
C ALA A 264 -5.80 -18.22 3.27
N GLY A 265 -5.16 -17.72 4.32
CA GLY A 265 -4.89 -18.47 5.55
C GLY A 265 -6.15 -18.63 6.40
N ALA A 266 -6.89 -19.69 6.17
CA ALA A 266 -8.02 -20.10 6.99
C ALA A 266 -8.03 -21.61 7.15
N TRP A 267 -8.65 -22.07 8.22
CA TRP A 267 -8.87 -23.51 8.39
C TRP A 267 -9.88 -24.00 7.36
N ARG A 268 -9.56 -25.11 6.70
CA ARG A 268 -10.44 -25.82 5.78
C ARG A 268 -10.55 -27.29 6.20
N ALA A 269 -11.72 -27.86 6.02
CA ALA A 269 -11.86 -29.30 6.16
C ALA A 269 -10.98 -30.01 5.12
N PRO A 270 -10.33 -31.14 5.50
CA PRO A 270 -9.55 -31.93 4.53
C PRO A 270 -10.44 -32.43 3.39
N ASP A 271 -10.02 -32.19 2.15
CA ASP A 271 -10.73 -32.62 0.95
C ASP A 271 -10.49 -34.11 0.63
N VAL A 272 -9.37 -34.67 1.14
CA VAL A 272 -8.94 -36.04 0.86
C VAL A 272 -8.50 -36.74 2.14
N ALA A 273 -9.03 -37.92 2.39
CA ALA A 273 -8.55 -38.83 3.43
C ALA A 273 -7.50 -39.77 2.86
N LEU A 274 -6.28 -39.71 3.35
CA LEU A 274 -5.21 -40.66 2.98
C LEU A 274 -5.30 -41.92 3.88
N THR A 275 -5.31 -43.08 3.26
CA THR A 275 -5.28 -44.38 3.92
C THR A 275 -3.91 -45.04 3.74
N SER A 276 -3.67 -46.16 4.41
CA SER A 276 -2.47 -46.98 4.22
C SER A 276 -2.19 -47.35 2.73
N ASP A 277 -3.23 -47.47 1.92
CA ASP A 277 -3.12 -47.84 0.51
C ASP A 277 -2.52 -46.72 -0.37
N HIS A 278 -2.52 -45.49 0.14
CA HIS A 278 -1.93 -44.32 -0.52
C HIS A 278 -0.45 -44.11 -0.13
N VAL A 279 0.03 -44.85 0.88
CA VAL A 279 1.42 -44.70 1.37
C VAL A 279 2.32 -45.68 0.64
N ARG A 280 3.37 -45.16 -0.02
CA ARG A 280 4.41 -46.00 -0.64
C ARG A 280 5.30 -46.61 0.44
N GLU A 281 5.85 -47.79 0.17
CA GLU A 281 6.76 -48.50 1.06
C GLU A 281 7.93 -47.59 1.48
N GLY A 282 8.16 -47.45 2.82
CA GLY A 282 9.18 -46.60 3.39
C GLY A 282 8.89 -45.07 3.38
N GLY A 283 7.70 -44.67 2.94
CA GLY A 283 7.37 -43.24 2.69
C GLY A 283 6.72 -42.45 3.84
N LEU A 284 6.41 -43.09 5.00
CA LEU A 284 5.78 -42.38 6.14
C LEU A 284 6.70 -42.40 7.37
N THR A 285 7.10 -41.22 7.78
CA THR A 285 7.75 -41.03 9.08
C THR A 285 6.84 -40.24 10.00
N LEU A 286 6.45 -40.84 11.12
CA LEU A 286 5.61 -40.19 12.13
C LEU A 286 6.46 -39.78 13.35
N ALA A 287 6.64 -38.48 13.53
CA ALA A 287 7.23 -37.92 14.74
C ALA A 287 6.14 -37.56 15.75
N THR A 288 6.02 -38.33 16.83
CA THR A 288 4.97 -38.15 17.87
C THR A 288 5.34 -37.09 18.91
N ARG A 289 6.57 -36.61 18.90
CA ARG A 289 7.04 -35.59 19.84
C ARG A 289 7.86 -34.54 19.11
N VAL A 290 7.62 -33.29 19.45
CA VAL A 290 8.43 -32.14 19.02
C VAL A 290 9.47 -31.87 20.12
N THR A 291 10.68 -31.49 19.74
CA THR A 291 11.70 -31.10 20.73
C THR A 291 11.25 -29.85 21.49
N MET A 292 11.63 -29.72 22.78
CA MET A 292 11.31 -28.52 23.55
C MET A 292 11.80 -27.22 22.88
N SER A 293 12.90 -27.28 22.15
CA SER A 293 13.46 -26.15 21.40
C SER A 293 12.60 -25.74 20.18
N SER A 294 11.71 -26.62 19.72
CA SER A 294 10.78 -26.37 18.60
C SER A 294 9.39 -25.97 19.09
N ASN A 295 9.13 -26.02 20.39
CA ASN A 295 7.89 -25.56 20.99
C ASN A 295 7.98 -24.06 21.28
N PHE A 296 6.89 -23.37 21.05
CA PHE A 296 6.74 -21.97 21.42
C PHE A 296 5.49 -21.83 22.32
N ASN A 297 5.56 -20.92 23.28
CA ASN A 297 4.48 -20.63 24.21
C ASN A 297 3.98 -19.18 24.09
N GLY A 298 4.48 -18.46 23.12
CA GLY A 298 4.05 -17.11 22.80
C GLY A 298 4.43 -16.72 21.37
N VAL A 299 3.63 -15.90 20.77
CA VAL A 299 3.87 -15.27 19.48
C VAL A 299 3.87 -13.76 19.70
N ARG A 300 4.83 -13.07 19.09
CA ARG A 300 4.86 -11.61 19.02
C ARG A 300 4.91 -11.22 17.57
N GLY A 301 4.19 -10.19 17.22
CA GLY A 301 4.18 -9.65 15.90
C GLY A 301 3.97 -8.13 15.92
N GLN A 302 4.08 -7.53 14.75
CA GLN A 302 3.81 -6.12 14.57
C GLN A 302 2.77 -5.97 13.47
N PHE A 303 1.92 -4.99 13.60
CA PHE A 303 0.98 -4.58 12.56
C PHE A 303 1.00 -3.06 12.43
N VAL A 304 0.63 -2.54 11.26
CA VAL A 304 0.50 -1.10 11.05
C VAL A 304 -0.85 -0.65 11.57
N SER A 305 -0.85 0.16 12.63
CA SER A 305 -2.05 0.60 13.32
C SER A 305 -2.53 1.96 12.80
N PRO A 306 -3.77 2.06 12.28
CA PRO A 306 -4.38 3.35 11.96
C PRO A 306 -4.54 4.27 13.19
N GLU A 307 -4.73 3.66 14.36
CA GLU A 307 -4.89 4.39 15.63
C GLU A 307 -3.56 4.97 16.13
N ASN A 308 -2.43 4.37 15.72
CA ASN A 308 -1.08 4.82 16.03
C ASN A 308 -0.44 5.55 14.82
N ASP A 309 -1.20 6.41 14.16
CA ASP A 309 -0.71 7.23 13.03
C ASP A 309 -0.03 6.41 11.91
N TRP A 310 -0.51 5.20 11.65
CA TRP A 310 0.05 4.26 10.68
C TRP A 310 1.50 3.85 10.99
N GLN A 311 1.90 3.92 12.26
CA GLN A 311 3.16 3.37 12.74
C GLN A 311 2.99 1.90 13.14
N PRO A 312 4.08 1.11 13.11
CA PRO A 312 4.03 -0.26 13.64
C PRO A 312 3.64 -0.26 15.13
N ASP A 313 2.74 -1.16 15.48
CA ASP A 313 2.32 -1.46 16.84
C ASP A 313 2.51 -2.96 17.12
N ASP A 314 2.74 -3.34 18.37
CA ASP A 314 3.00 -4.73 18.79
C ASP A 314 1.69 -5.41 19.24
N PHE A 315 1.56 -6.73 18.97
CA PHE A 315 0.49 -7.58 19.50
C PHE A 315 1.05 -8.80 20.24
#